data_6f53d59e8a84c5dc77f9b608e8d43524
#
_entry.id   6f53d59e8a84c5dc77f9b608e8d43524
#
_cell.length_a   1.000
_cell.length_b   1.000
_cell.length_c   1.000
_cell.angle_alpha   90.00
_cell.angle_beta   90.00
_cell.angle_gamma   90.00
#
_symmetry.space_group_name_H-M   'P 1'
#
loop_
_entity.id
_entity.type
_entity.pdbx_description
1 polymer ?
#
loop_
_entity_poly.entity_id
_entity_poly.type
_entity_poly.pdbx_seq_one_letter_code
_entity_poly.pdbx_strand_id
1 'polypeptide(L)'
;MAYTQKNNPFPVTGCGRRRTFQTTGNPIKVFDQSPMRKADPRRTIGPGKNFNKANKTGTGAAAGGGMTQKGVDEYKRNNPGSKLQTAVTTKPSKLKPGSRAAKRRKSFCARSKGWTGERGRAARRRWNC
;
A
#
# COMPACT_ATOMS: atom_id res chain seq x y z
N MET A 1 -19.71 -43.46 2.12
CA MET A 1 -20.97 -43.10 1.43
C MET A 1 -20.97 -41.60 1.11
N ALA A 2 -21.16 -41.26 -0.11
CA ALA A 2 -21.28 -39.85 -0.49
C ALA A 2 -22.67 -39.34 -0.06
N TYR A 3 -22.72 -38.33 0.78
CA TYR A 3 -23.95 -37.67 1.16
C TYR A 3 -24.42 -36.77 0.01
N THR A 4 -25.54 -37.12 -0.59
CA THR A 4 -26.15 -36.32 -1.65
C THR A 4 -27.24 -35.47 -1.02
N GLN A 5 -27.00 -34.18 -0.89
CA GLN A 5 -27.98 -33.22 -0.40
C GLN A 5 -29.05 -32.99 -1.49
N LYS A 6 -30.26 -33.48 -1.26
CA LYS A 6 -31.43 -33.15 -2.09
C LYS A 6 -31.72 -31.66 -1.92
N ASN A 7 -31.87 -30.96 -3.02
CA ASN A 7 -32.15 -29.51 -3.09
C ASN A 7 -30.94 -28.58 -2.84
N ASN A 8 -29.74 -29.00 -3.23
CA ASN A 8 -28.65 -28.05 -3.31
C ASN A 8 -28.76 -27.23 -4.61
N PRO A 9 -29.02 -25.92 -4.55
CA PRO A 9 -29.11 -25.08 -5.74
C PRO A 9 -27.75 -24.85 -6.41
N PHE A 10 -26.67 -25.33 -5.80
CA PHE A 10 -25.35 -25.20 -6.37
C PHE A 10 -24.85 -26.53 -6.93
N PRO A 11 -24.33 -26.55 -8.16
CA PRO A 11 -23.78 -27.76 -8.73
C PRO A 11 -22.63 -28.26 -7.87
N VAL A 12 -22.73 -29.54 -7.45
CA VAL A 12 -21.68 -30.23 -6.69
C VAL A 12 -20.50 -30.41 -7.61
N THR A 13 -19.44 -29.67 -7.37
CA THR A 13 -18.15 -29.94 -8.01
C THR A 13 -17.35 -30.84 -7.10
N GLY A 14 -16.91 -32.00 -7.61
CA GLY A 14 -16.01 -32.89 -6.89
C GLY A 14 -14.86 -32.07 -6.28
N CYS A 15 -14.52 -32.32 -5.03
CA CYS A 15 -13.47 -31.65 -4.28
C CYS A 15 -13.72 -30.22 -3.86
N GLY A 16 -14.94 -29.72 -3.91
CA GLY A 16 -15.25 -28.38 -3.40
C GLY A 16 -14.53 -27.23 -4.09
N ARG A 17 -13.78 -27.48 -5.16
CA ARG A 17 -13.16 -26.42 -5.94
C ARG A 17 -14.20 -25.75 -6.82
N ARG A 18 -14.37 -24.49 -6.67
CA ARG A 18 -15.13 -23.68 -7.63
C ARG A 18 -14.52 -23.87 -9.00
N ARG A 19 -15.29 -24.35 -9.92
CA ARG A 19 -14.90 -24.30 -11.33
C ARG A 19 -14.72 -22.85 -11.71
N THR A 20 -13.54 -22.49 -12.13
CA THR A 20 -13.34 -21.28 -12.90
C THR A 20 -14.15 -21.46 -14.17
N PHE A 21 -15.08 -20.57 -14.42
CA PHE A 21 -15.74 -20.50 -15.70
C PHE A 21 -14.69 -20.20 -16.75
N GLN A 22 -14.30 -21.22 -17.48
CA GLN A 22 -13.58 -21.00 -18.72
C GLN A 22 -14.60 -20.58 -19.77
N THR A 23 -14.81 -19.31 -19.90
CA THR A 23 -15.41 -18.79 -21.11
C THR A 23 -14.34 -18.84 -22.18
N THR A 24 -14.59 -19.69 -23.18
CA THR A 24 -13.81 -19.78 -24.40
C THR A 24 -13.45 -18.39 -24.91
N GLY A 25 -12.17 -18.07 -24.92
CA GLY A 25 -11.59 -16.99 -25.71
C GLY A 25 -11.33 -15.64 -25.05
N ASN A 26 -11.80 -15.37 -23.84
CA ASN A 26 -11.40 -14.14 -23.14
C ASN A 26 -10.75 -14.46 -21.80
N PRO A 27 -9.51 -14.01 -21.57
CA PRO A 27 -8.96 -14.04 -20.23
C PRO A 27 -9.88 -13.21 -19.35
N ILE A 28 -10.43 -13.83 -18.32
CA ILE A 28 -11.27 -13.14 -17.36
C ILE A 28 -10.42 -12.10 -16.67
N LYS A 29 -10.39 -10.91 -17.19
CA LYS A 29 -9.88 -9.71 -16.51
C LYS A 29 -10.81 -9.25 -15.37
N VAL A 30 -11.77 -10.07 -15.02
CA VAL A 30 -12.90 -9.69 -14.15
C VAL A 30 -12.51 -9.63 -12.68
N PHE A 31 -11.46 -10.32 -12.25
CA PHE A 31 -11.07 -10.29 -10.84
C PHE A 31 -10.32 -9.04 -10.41
N ASP A 32 -9.80 -8.26 -11.37
CA ASP A 32 -9.11 -7.01 -11.05
C ASP A 32 -10.05 -5.79 -11.05
N GLN A 33 -11.29 -5.99 -11.48
CA GLN A 33 -12.31 -4.93 -11.57
C GLN A 33 -13.50 -5.13 -10.62
N SER A 34 -13.28 -5.78 -9.49
CA SER A 34 -14.29 -5.72 -8.44
C SER A 34 -14.54 -4.25 -8.09
N PRO A 35 -15.78 -3.74 -8.26
CA PRO A 35 -16.08 -2.34 -7.99
C PRO A 35 -15.80 -1.92 -6.54
N MET A 36 -15.54 -2.89 -5.69
CA MET A 36 -15.18 -2.69 -4.28
C MET A 36 -13.66 -2.60 -4.04
N ARG A 37 -12.82 -2.95 -5.01
CA ARG A 37 -11.36 -2.87 -4.84
C ARG A 37 -10.86 -1.56 -5.41
N LYS A 38 -10.77 -0.57 -4.56
CA LYS A 38 -10.04 0.66 -4.88
C LYS A 38 -8.61 0.30 -5.27
N ALA A 39 -8.13 0.84 -6.40
CA ALA A 39 -6.78 0.58 -6.87
C ALA A 39 -5.76 0.85 -5.76
N ASP A 40 -4.89 -0.15 -5.49
CA ASP A 40 -3.83 0.03 -4.50
C ASP A 40 -2.76 0.96 -5.07
N PRO A 41 -2.57 2.17 -4.50
CA PRO A 41 -1.58 3.11 -4.97
C PRO A 41 -0.13 2.59 -4.86
N ARG A 42 0.08 1.43 -4.20
CA ARG A 42 1.40 0.79 -4.09
C ARG A 42 1.90 0.19 -5.40
N ARG A 43 1.04 -0.02 -6.39
CA ARG A 43 1.42 -0.61 -7.68
C ARG A 43 2.22 0.33 -8.58
N THR A 44 2.31 1.60 -8.24
CA THR A 44 2.96 2.60 -9.09
C THR A 44 4.18 3.20 -8.41
N ILE A 45 5.36 2.71 -8.79
CA ILE A 45 6.65 3.18 -8.26
C ILE A 45 7.45 3.82 -9.39
N GLY A 46 8.05 4.98 -9.15
CA GLY A 46 8.93 5.66 -10.09
C GLY A 46 8.66 7.16 -10.22
N PRO A 47 9.38 7.84 -11.11
CA PRO A 47 9.20 9.27 -11.37
C PRO A 47 7.76 9.58 -11.79
N GLY A 48 7.14 10.59 -11.20
CA GLY A 48 5.75 11.00 -11.49
C GLY A 48 4.67 9.98 -11.10
N LYS A 49 5.03 8.91 -10.42
CA LYS A 49 4.13 7.88 -9.92
C LYS A 49 3.75 8.12 -8.45
N ASN A 50 2.93 7.23 -7.90
CA ASN A 50 2.39 7.37 -6.54
C ASN A 50 3.43 7.12 -5.45
N PHE A 51 4.47 6.35 -5.77
CA PHE A 51 5.58 6.06 -4.87
C PHE A 51 6.92 6.41 -5.50
N ASN A 52 7.81 6.98 -4.70
CA ASN A 52 9.19 7.18 -5.09
C ASN A 52 9.94 5.85 -5.09
N LYS A 53 10.88 5.69 -6.04
CA LYS A 53 11.84 4.60 -6.01
C LYS A 53 12.68 4.72 -4.74
N ALA A 54 12.85 3.62 -4.02
CA ALA A 54 13.72 3.58 -2.84
C ALA A 54 15.19 3.53 -3.28
N ASN A 55 16.03 4.34 -2.64
CA ASN A 55 17.48 4.32 -2.83
C ASN A 55 18.14 3.55 -1.69
N LYS A 56 19.19 2.82 -1.98
CA LYS A 56 19.97 2.06 -0.97
C LYS A 56 20.72 2.99 -0.01
N THR A 57 21.06 4.18 -0.48
CA THR A 57 21.84 5.19 0.24
C THR A 57 21.05 6.50 0.33
N GLY A 58 21.50 7.39 1.20
CA GLY A 58 20.87 8.70 1.39
C GLY A 58 19.90 8.76 2.56
N THR A 59 19.63 9.98 2.99
CA THR A 59 18.71 10.31 4.09
C THR A 59 17.71 11.40 3.66
N GLY A 60 16.63 11.52 4.37
CA GLY A 60 15.61 12.49 4.04
C GLY A 60 15.04 12.28 2.63
N ALA A 61 14.97 13.35 1.85
CA ALA A 61 14.46 13.28 0.47
C ALA A 61 15.30 12.36 -0.43
N ALA A 62 16.63 12.34 -0.27
CA ALA A 62 17.55 11.54 -1.06
C ALA A 62 17.41 10.02 -0.82
N ALA A 63 16.87 9.58 0.30
CA ALA A 63 16.61 8.17 0.55
C ALA A 63 15.58 7.57 -0.40
N GLY A 64 14.81 8.39 -1.10
CA GLY A 64 13.73 7.93 -1.95
C GLY A 64 12.64 7.20 -1.14
N GLY A 65 11.91 6.31 -1.79
CA GLY A 65 10.82 5.57 -1.15
C GLY A 65 9.68 6.45 -0.67
N GLY A 66 8.70 5.85 -0.03
CA GLY A 66 7.53 6.55 0.48
C GLY A 66 6.61 7.08 -0.62
N MET A 67 5.46 7.57 -0.20
CA MET A 67 4.42 8.08 -1.08
C MET A 67 4.73 9.49 -1.57
N THR A 68 4.49 9.74 -2.84
CA THR A 68 4.55 11.08 -3.42
C THR A 68 3.30 11.89 -3.05
N GLN A 69 3.31 13.21 -3.30
CA GLN A 69 2.11 14.03 -3.13
C GLN A 69 0.96 13.49 -3.99
N LYS A 70 1.25 13.15 -5.25
CA LYS A 70 0.27 12.52 -6.14
C LYS A 70 -0.36 11.26 -5.54
N GLY A 71 0.45 10.39 -4.96
CA GLY A 71 -0.05 9.18 -4.30
C GLY A 71 -0.90 9.49 -3.07
N VAL A 72 -0.53 10.50 -2.30
CA VAL A 72 -1.33 10.97 -1.16
C VAL A 72 -2.68 11.50 -1.62
N ASP A 73 -2.70 12.29 -2.67
CA ASP A 73 -3.93 12.91 -3.19
C ASP A 73 -4.88 11.84 -3.78
N GLU A 74 -4.33 10.87 -4.52
CA GLU A 74 -5.10 9.73 -5.02
C GLU A 74 -5.66 8.89 -3.85
N TYR A 75 -4.84 8.63 -2.83
CA TYR A 75 -5.30 7.91 -1.65
C TYR A 75 -6.43 8.65 -0.94
N LYS A 76 -6.32 9.97 -0.77
CA LYS A 76 -7.37 10.80 -0.16
C LYS A 76 -8.66 10.81 -0.99
N ARG A 77 -8.53 10.84 -2.31
CA ARG A 77 -9.69 10.76 -3.22
C ARG A 77 -10.46 9.45 -3.02
N ASN A 78 -9.71 8.36 -2.88
CA ASN A 78 -10.27 7.03 -2.65
C ASN A 78 -10.74 6.80 -1.20
N ASN A 79 -10.22 7.58 -0.26
CA ASN A 79 -10.53 7.46 1.17
C ASN A 79 -10.83 8.86 1.73
N PRO A 80 -12.05 9.36 1.53
CA PRO A 80 -12.47 10.65 2.08
C PRO A 80 -12.30 10.67 3.61
N GLY A 81 -11.83 11.79 4.16
CA GLY A 81 -11.53 11.91 5.58
C GLY A 81 -10.13 11.45 6.01
N SER A 82 -9.35 10.85 5.11
CA SER A 82 -7.96 10.47 5.44
C SER A 82 -7.07 11.68 5.70
N LYS A 83 -6.36 11.64 6.83
CA LYS A 83 -5.35 12.65 7.23
C LYS A 83 -3.94 12.30 6.74
N LEU A 84 -3.81 11.41 5.77
CA LEU A 84 -2.53 10.99 5.21
C LEU A 84 -1.76 12.19 4.64
N GLN A 85 -0.45 12.22 4.88
CA GLN A 85 0.47 13.25 4.38
C GLN A 85 1.79 12.60 3.99
N THR A 86 2.57 13.29 3.14
CA THR A 86 3.91 12.85 2.77
C THR A 86 4.85 12.76 3.97
N ALA A 87 5.98 12.06 3.80
CA ALA A 87 7.00 11.91 4.82
C ALA A 87 7.61 13.26 5.22
N VAL A 88 7.99 13.38 6.49
CA VAL A 88 8.78 14.52 6.99
C VAL A 88 10.26 14.25 6.67
N THR A 89 10.78 14.93 5.65
CA THR A 89 12.15 14.78 5.16
C THR A 89 13.14 15.77 5.77
N THR A 90 12.64 16.74 6.53
CA THR A 90 13.47 17.75 7.23
C THR A 90 14.28 17.09 8.33
N LYS A 91 15.57 17.47 8.44
CA LYS A 91 16.45 16.99 9.52
C LYS A 91 15.87 17.34 10.90
N PRO A 92 16.06 16.48 11.92
CA PRO A 92 15.54 16.72 13.27
C PRO A 92 16.00 18.06 13.88
N SER A 93 17.26 18.42 13.64
CA SER A 93 17.86 19.68 14.11
C SER A 93 17.19 20.93 13.55
N LYS A 94 16.56 20.83 12.37
CA LYS A 94 15.85 21.94 11.72
C LYS A 94 14.34 21.95 12.00
N LEU A 95 13.85 20.95 12.73
CA LEU A 95 12.44 20.89 13.11
C LEU A 95 12.22 21.64 14.42
N LYS A 96 11.28 22.58 14.40
CA LYS A 96 10.86 23.28 15.62
C LYS A 96 10.33 22.24 16.64
N PRO A 97 10.88 22.23 17.87
CA PRO A 97 10.39 21.34 18.94
C PRO A 97 8.89 21.48 19.15
N GLY A 98 8.19 20.36 19.35
CA GLY A 98 6.74 20.38 19.55
C GLY A 98 5.89 20.59 18.30
N SER A 99 6.49 20.93 17.15
CA SER A 99 5.77 21.14 15.91
C SER A 99 5.04 19.86 15.46
N ARG A 100 4.00 20.06 14.64
CA ARG A 100 3.24 18.93 14.05
C ARG A 100 4.14 17.96 13.28
N ALA A 101 5.12 18.50 12.54
CA ALA A 101 6.10 17.70 11.79
C ALA A 101 7.00 16.88 12.74
N ALA A 102 7.49 17.48 13.82
CA ALA A 102 8.30 16.80 14.83
C ALA A 102 7.52 15.67 15.51
N LYS A 103 6.28 15.91 15.90
CA LYS A 103 5.38 14.88 16.48
C LYS A 103 5.12 13.73 15.50
N ARG A 104 4.84 14.03 14.23
CA ARG A 104 4.63 13.02 13.19
C ARG A 104 5.88 12.17 12.97
N ARG A 105 7.05 12.80 12.88
CA ARG A 105 8.33 12.09 12.76
C ARG A 105 8.56 11.16 13.94
N LYS A 106 8.45 11.65 15.18
CA LYS A 106 8.61 10.87 16.41
C LYS A 106 7.70 9.65 16.41
N SER A 107 6.43 9.83 16.10
CA SER A 107 5.43 8.76 16.02
C SER A 107 5.78 7.73 14.96
N PHE A 108 6.20 8.15 13.77
CA PHE A 108 6.60 7.23 12.69
C PHE A 108 7.85 6.44 13.08
N CYS A 109 8.88 7.08 13.60
CA CYS A 109 10.12 6.44 14.00
C CYS A 109 9.90 5.39 15.09
N ALA A 110 9.02 5.67 16.04
CA ALA A 110 8.65 4.71 17.08
C ALA A 110 7.96 3.45 16.51
N ARG A 111 6.94 3.64 15.68
CA ARG A 111 6.21 2.53 15.08
C ARG A 111 7.02 1.69 14.09
N SER A 112 7.95 2.33 13.37
CA SER A 112 8.77 1.67 12.37
C SER A 112 10.06 1.06 12.92
N LYS A 113 10.28 1.08 14.24
CA LYS A 113 11.51 0.59 14.87
C LYS A 113 11.85 -0.86 14.48
N GLY A 114 10.86 -1.73 14.40
CA GLY A 114 11.00 -3.14 14.04
C GLY A 114 11.03 -3.44 12.53
N TRP A 115 11.01 -2.43 11.67
CA TRP A 115 10.99 -2.66 10.22
C TRP A 115 12.39 -2.99 9.70
N THR A 116 12.63 -4.27 9.44
CA THR A 116 13.94 -4.79 9.00
C THR A 116 14.08 -4.89 7.49
N GLY A 117 12.97 -4.97 6.75
CA GLY A 117 12.96 -5.05 5.30
C GLY A 117 13.55 -3.80 4.61
N GLU A 118 14.05 -3.97 3.40
CA GLU A 118 14.71 -2.90 2.64
C GLU A 118 13.82 -1.65 2.49
N ARG A 119 12.55 -1.86 2.16
CA ARG A 119 11.56 -0.75 2.07
C ARG A 119 11.36 -0.05 3.41
N GLY A 120 11.32 -0.81 4.50
CA GLY A 120 11.20 -0.26 5.84
C GLY A 120 12.40 0.58 6.22
N ARG A 121 13.61 0.08 5.95
CA ARG A 121 14.85 0.82 6.17
C ARG A 121 14.93 2.09 5.33
N ALA A 122 14.54 2.03 4.06
CA ALA A 122 14.47 3.21 3.19
C ALA A 122 13.45 4.25 3.71
N ALA A 123 12.28 3.80 4.16
CA ALA A 123 11.30 4.67 4.78
C ALA A 123 11.85 5.35 6.05
N ARG A 124 12.56 4.63 6.91
CA ARG A 124 13.17 5.18 8.11
C ARG A 124 14.22 6.24 7.78
N ARG A 125 15.11 5.96 6.80
CA ARG A 125 16.09 6.94 6.32
C ARG A 125 15.41 8.20 5.77
N ARG A 126 14.30 8.04 5.03
CA ARG A 126 13.52 9.17 4.50
C ARG A 126 12.96 10.05 5.61
N TRP A 127 12.53 9.47 6.70
CA TRP A 127 12.00 10.19 7.85
C TRP A 127 13.10 10.70 8.80
N ASN A 128 14.37 10.46 8.49
CA ASN A 128 15.52 10.76 9.34
C ASN A 128 15.37 10.13 10.74
N CYS A 129 14.92 8.89 10.76
CA CYS A 129 14.96 8.10 11.98
C CYS A 129 16.37 7.56 12.20
#